data_16ffb4bb6b8068b0dff7cdcfd6152b2b
#
_entry.id   16ffb4bb6b8068b0dff7cdcfd6152b2b
#
_cell.length_a   1.000
_cell.length_b   1.000
_cell.length_c   1.000
_cell.angle_alpha   90.00
_cell.angle_beta   90.00
_cell.angle_gamma   90.00
#
_symmetry.space_group_name_H-M   'P 1'
#
loop_
_entity.id
_entity.type
_entity.pdbx_description
1 polymer ?
#
loop_
_entity_poly.entity_id
_entity_poly.type
_entity_poly.pdbx_seq_one_letter_code
_entity_poly.pdbx_strand_id
1 'polypeptide(L)'
;MSPNQKIIAIGSVSLIIAIICLLMQIAILTTTMTLHFGQKECSNPSNNQVMPCEPIIIERNTVHLNSTTIEREICPKVAEYKNWSKPQCLITGFAPFSKDNSIRLSAGGDIWVTREPYVSCSPDKCYQFALGQGTTLKNKHSNGTTHDRTPHRTLLMNELGVPFHLGTKQVCIAWSSSSCYDGKAWLHICVTGDDKNATASIIYDGMLVDSIGSWSKNILRTQESECVCINGTCTVVMTDGSASGVADTRVLFIREGKIINIRPLSGSAQHVEECSCYPRYPEIRCVCRDNWKGSNRPIIYINMADYSIESSYVCSGLVGDTPRNDDSSSSSNCRDPNNERGAPGVKGWAFDDGNDVWMGRTIKNGSRSGYETFRVINGWTMANSKSQINRQVIVDSDDWSGYSGIFSVEGKECINRCFYVELIRGRPQEPRVWWTSNSIIVFCGTSGTYGTGSWPDGANINFMPI
;
A
#
# COMPACT_ATOMS: atom_id res chain seq x y z
N MET A 1 -58.16 -45.30 17.26
CA MET A 1 -56.98 -45.60 18.12
C MET A 1 -57.28 -45.19 19.54
N SER A 2 -57.16 -46.12 20.48
CA SER A 2 -57.39 -45.85 21.90
C SER A 2 -56.30 -44.92 22.47
N PRO A 3 -56.56 -44.17 23.55
CA PRO A 3 -55.58 -43.27 24.15
C PRO A 3 -54.25 -43.98 24.52
N ASN A 4 -54.30 -45.23 24.89
CA ASN A 4 -53.13 -46.03 25.28
C ASN A 4 -52.20 -46.34 24.07
N GLN A 5 -52.72 -46.46 22.85
CA GLN A 5 -51.86 -46.68 21.67
C GLN A 5 -51.06 -45.42 21.24
N LYS A 6 -51.60 -44.23 21.52
CA LYS A 6 -50.90 -42.97 21.23
C LYS A 6 -49.73 -42.74 22.19
N ILE A 7 -49.84 -43.11 23.45
CA ILE A 7 -48.79 -42.95 24.45
C ILE A 7 -47.60 -43.87 24.14
N ILE A 8 -47.83 -45.08 23.70
CA ILE A 8 -46.76 -46.03 23.32
C ILE A 8 -46.02 -45.57 22.06
N ALA A 9 -46.73 -45.00 21.07
CA ALA A 9 -46.12 -44.51 19.85
C ALA A 9 -45.22 -43.27 20.10
N ILE A 10 -45.64 -42.38 21.01
CA ILE A 10 -44.88 -41.16 21.35
C ILE A 10 -43.59 -41.54 22.15
N GLY A 11 -43.69 -42.50 23.07
CA GLY A 11 -42.55 -42.99 23.83
C GLY A 11 -41.48 -43.66 22.93
N SER A 12 -41.95 -44.44 21.94
CA SER A 12 -41.04 -45.11 20.99
C SER A 12 -40.28 -44.14 20.09
N VAL A 13 -40.93 -43.06 19.61
CA VAL A 13 -40.29 -42.03 18.79
C VAL A 13 -39.28 -41.22 19.60
N SER A 14 -39.59 -40.87 20.84
CA SER A 14 -38.66 -40.16 21.72
C SER A 14 -37.39 -41.00 22.05
N LEU A 15 -37.57 -42.30 22.25
CA LEU A 15 -36.44 -43.22 22.52
C LEU A 15 -35.52 -43.34 21.26
N ILE A 16 -36.09 -43.41 20.07
CA ILE A 16 -35.34 -43.51 18.84
C ILE A 16 -34.55 -42.22 18.59
N ILE A 17 -35.12 -41.04 18.81
CA ILE A 17 -34.41 -39.77 18.70
C ILE A 17 -33.29 -39.68 19.71
N ALA A 18 -33.49 -40.08 20.94
CA ALA A 18 -32.45 -40.10 21.97
C ALA A 18 -31.26 -41.04 21.60
N ILE A 19 -31.56 -42.19 21.02
CA ILE A 19 -30.52 -43.13 20.54
C ILE A 19 -29.74 -42.57 19.37
N ILE A 20 -30.40 -41.89 18.42
CA ILE A 20 -29.75 -41.25 17.28
C ILE A 20 -28.85 -40.12 17.75
N CYS A 21 -29.28 -39.26 18.67
CA CYS A 21 -28.45 -38.21 19.26
C CYS A 21 -27.24 -38.79 20.01
N LEU A 22 -27.40 -39.88 20.74
CA LEU A 22 -26.31 -40.54 21.45
C LEU A 22 -25.27 -41.13 20.46
N LEU A 23 -25.73 -41.76 19.39
CA LEU A 23 -24.87 -42.31 18.34
C LEU A 23 -24.12 -41.19 17.58
N MET A 24 -24.76 -40.05 17.34
CA MET A 24 -24.09 -38.87 16.76
C MET A 24 -23.03 -38.28 17.70
N GLN A 25 -23.29 -38.23 19.01
CA GLN A 25 -22.29 -37.77 19.98
C GLN A 25 -21.11 -38.74 20.09
N ILE A 26 -21.33 -40.05 20.03
CA ILE A 26 -20.27 -41.05 19.99
C ILE A 26 -19.46 -40.95 18.70
N ALA A 27 -20.10 -40.71 17.56
CA ALA A 27 -19.40 -40.50 16.28
C ALA A 27 -18.54 -39.22 16.28
N ILE A 28 -19.01 -38.15 16.90
CA ILE A 28 -18.25 -36.93 17.10
C ILE A 28 -17.08 -37.12 18.04
N LEU A 29 -17.26 -37.86 19.14
CA LEU A 29 -16.17 -38.17 20.08
C LEU A 29 -15.11 -39.08 19.45
N THR A 30 -15.49 -40.09 18.66
CA THR A 30 -14.52 -40.96 17.97
C THR A 30 -13.76 -40.22 16.86
N THR A 31 -14.38 -39.27 16.15
CA THR A 31 -13.66 -38.42 15.19
C THR A 31 -12.72 -37.45 15.87
N THR A 32 -13.07 -36.89 17.02
CA THR A 32 -12.16 -36.03 17.81
C THR A 32 -11.02 -36.82 18.48
N MET A 33 -11.25 -38.04 18.91
CA MET A 33 -10.17 -38.88 19.48
C MET A 33 -9.18 -39.40 18.43
N THR A 34 -9.60 -39.64 17.21
CA THR A 34 -8.66 -40.00 16.10
C THR A 34 -7.82 -38.83 15.61
N LEU A 35 -8.18 -37.59 15.88
CA LEU A 35 -7.39 -36.38 15.55
C LEU A 35 -6.28 -36.09 16.58
N HIS A 36 -6.24 -36.76 17.73
CA HIS A 36 -5.24 -36.52 18.79
C HIS A 36 -4.05 -37.48 18.81
N PHE A 37 -4.03 -38.50 17.95
CA PHE A 37 -2.90 -39.42 17.83
C PHE A 37 -2.16 -39.25 16.51
N GLY A 38 -1.26 -38.29 16.45
CA GLY A 38 -0.40 -38.09 15.31
C GLY A 38 0.26 -36.71 15.25
N GLN A 39 0.80 -36.23 16.37
CA GLN A 39 1.79 -35.16 16.25
C GLN A 39 3.07 -35.79 15.65
N LYS A 40 3.22 -35.61 14.34
CA LYS A 40 4.50 -35.85 13.69
C LYS A 40 5.32 -34.56 13.76
N GLU A 41 6.52 -34.70 14.26
CA GLU A 41 7.51 -33.66 14.32
C GLU A 41 8.07 -33.39 12.92
N CYS A 42 8.04 -32.17 12.46
CA CYS A 42 8.69 -31.73 11.21
C CYS A 42 10.07 -31.17 11.55
N SER A 43 11.11 -31.71 10.93
CA SER A 43 12.47 -31.17 11.09
C SER A 43 12.76 -30.10 10.01
N ASN A 44 13.29 -28.96 10.43
CA ASN A 44 13.80 -27.95 9.51
C ASN A 44 15.22 -28.34 9.07
N PRO A 45 15.48 -28.53 7.78
CA PRO A 45 16.79 -28.99 7.31
C PRO A 45 17.94 -28.00 7.53
N SER A 46 17.66 -26.75 7.94
CA SER A 46 18.71 -25.74 8.15
C SER A 46 19.12 -25.55 9.62
N ASN A 47 18.38 -26.00 10.63
CA ASN A 47 18.70 -25.69 12.03
C ASN A 47 18.49 -26.81 13.06
N ASN A 48 18.13 -28.03 12.67
CA ASN A 48 17.84 -29.17 13.61
C ASN A 48 16.90 -28.83 14.79
N GLN A 49 16.03 -27.81 14.64
CA GLN A 49 15.01 -27.50 15.63
C GLN A 49 13.69 -28.16 15.26
N VAL A 50 13.14 -28.89 16.17
CA VAL A 50 11.82 -29.54 16.08
C VAL A 50 10.77 -28.52 16.55
N MET A 51 9.82 -28.16 15.66
CA MET A 51 8.69 -27.34 16.03
C MET A 51 7.37 -28.07 15.85
N PRO A 52 6.38 -27.87 16.74
CA PRO A 52 5.06 -28.46 16.57
C PRO A 52 4.34 -27.86 15.37
N CYS A 53 3.74 -28.71 14.54
CA CYS A 53 2.87 -28.28 13.44
C CYS A 53 1.46 -28.00 13.98
N GLU A 54 0.89 -26.82 13.70
CA GLU A 54 -0.51 -26.57 14.01
C GLU A 54 -1.45 -27.37 13.10
N PRO A 55 -2.59 -27.87 13.62
CA PRO A 55 -3.49 -28.71 12.84
C PRO A 55 -4.25 -27.86 11.80
N ILE A 56 -4.08 -28.22 10.54
CA ILE A 56 -4.88 -27.65 9.43
C ILE A 56 -6.08 -28.54 9.18
N ILE A 57 -7.26 -27.96 9.16
CA ILE A 57 -8.50 -28.63 8.75
C ILE A 57 -8.45 -28.81 7.23
N ILE A 58 -8.27 -30.02 6.77
CA ILE A 58 -8.34 -30.35 5.34
C ILE A 58 -9.76 -30.85 5.03
N GLU A 59 -10.53 -30.11 4.25
CA GLU A 59 -11.72 -30.63 3.63
C GLU A 59 -11.33 -31.69 2.58
N ARG A 60 -11.75 -32.93 2.79
CA ARG A 60 -11.49 -34.03 1.87
C ARG A 60 -12.45 -33.99 0.70
N ASN A 61 -11.94 -33.65 -0.47
CA ASN A 61 -12.56 -34.09 -1.72
C ASN A 61 -11.93 -35.43 -2.14
N THR A 62 -12.68 -36.53 -1.96
CA THR A 62 -12.25 -37.86 -2.37
C THR A 62 -12.40 -38.04 -3.88
N VAL A 63 -11.27 -38.14 -4.58
CA VAL A 63 -11.23 -38.68 -5.95
C VAL A 63 -10.61 -40.08 -5.88
N HIS A 64 -11.37 -41.10 -6.24
CA HIS A 64 -10.85 -42.49 -6.36
C HIS A 64 -9.99 -42.65 -7.61
N LEU A 65 -8.72 -42.93 -7.43
CA LEU A 65 -7.85 -43.42 -8.48
C LEU A 65 -7.04 -44.63 -7.97
N ASN A 66 -7.19 -45.76 -8.68
CA ASN A 66 -6.39 -46.96 -8.46
C ASN A 66 -4.95 -46.73 -8.91
N SER A 67 -4.04 -46.55 -7.98
CA SER A 67 -2.61 -46.95 -8.07
C SER A 67 -1.89 -46.50 -6.79
N THR A 68 -0.92 -47.26 -6.37
CA THR A 68 -0.01 -46.97 -5.24
C THR A 68 0.67 -45.62 -5.41
N THR A 69 0.03 -44.59 -4.87
CA THR A 69 0.62 -43.25 -4.79
C THR A 69 1.31 -43.15 -3.43
N ILE A 70 2.61 -42.98 -3.45
CA ILE A 70 3.38 -42.51 -2.30
C ILE A 70 2.86 -41.11 -2.01
N GLU A 71 1.98 -40.98 -0.99
CA GLU A 71 1.59 -39.68 -0.47
C GLU A 71 2.84 -39.02 0.12
N ARG A 72 3.48 -38.16 -0.64
CA ARG A 72 4.35 -37.16 -0.03
C ARG A 72 3.44 -36.22 0.75
N GLU A 73 3.37 -36.39 2.03
CA GLU A 73 2.87 -35.34 2.91
C GLU A 73 3.71 -34.10 2.67
N ILE A 74 3.18 -33.18 1.88
CA ILE A 74 3.78 -31.86 1.72
C ILE A 74 3.39 -31.09 3.00
N CYS A 75 4.30 -30.98 3.94
CA CYS A 75 4.12 -30.02 5.04
C CYS A 75 3.82 -28.66 4.41
N PRO A 76 2.71 -27.99 4.75
CA PRO A 76 2.45 -26.65 4.23
C PRO A 76 3.66 -25.79 4.55
N LYS A 77 4.19 -25.12 3.53
CA LYS A 77 5.32 -24.23 3.71
C LYS A 77 4.92 -23.19 4.75
N VAL A 78 5.56 -23.17 5.90
CA VAL A 78 5.29 -22.17 6.93
C VAL A 78 5.52 -20.81 6.28
N ALA A 79 4.53 -19.93 6.38
CA ALA A 79 4.65 -18.59 5.82
C ALA A 79 5.83 -17.87 6.49
N GLU A 80 6.79 -17.45 5.68
CA GLU A 80 7.99 -16.78 6.16
C GLU A 80 7.89 -15.27 5.91
N TYR A 81 8.51 -14.50 6.79
CA TYR A 81 8.64 -13.07 6.59
C TYR A 81 9.50 -12.77 5.36
N LYS A 82 9.12 -11.75 4.60
CA LYS A 82 9.94 -11.24 3.50
C LYS A 82 11.18 -10.55 4.05
N ASN A 83 12.33 -10.81 3.44
CA ASN A 83 13.57 -10.12 3.81
C ASN A 83 14.10 -9.17 2.74
N TRP A 84 13.63 -9.26 1.48
CA TRP A 84 14.03 -8.40 0.38
C TRP A 84 15.54 -8.43 0.06
N SER A 85 16.22 -9.53 0.35
CA SER A 85 17.69 -9.64 0.22
C SER A 85 18.20 -9.85 -1.21
N LYS A 86 17.28 -10.07 -2.16
CA LYS A 86 17.67 -10.20 -3.57
C LYS A 86 18.15 -8.88 -4.14
N PRO A 87 19.04 -8.88 -5.16
CA PRO A 87 19.48 -7.66 -5.82
C PRO A 87 18.31 -6.96 -6.52
N GLN A 88 18.46 -5.67 -6.79
CA GLN A 88 17.51 -4.93 -7.62
C GLN A 88 17.60 -5.42 -9.07
N CYS A 89 16.46 -5.59 -9.73
CA CYS A 89 16.40 -5.91 -11.15
C CYS A 89 17.04 -4.80 -11.99
N LEU A 90 17.63 -5.18 -13.11
CA LEU A 90 18.08 -4.21 -14.10
C LEU A 90 16.87 -3.48 -14.68
N ILE A 91 16.88 -2.16 -14.59
CA ILE A 91 15.82 -1.30 -15.10
C ILE A 91 16.39 -0.36 -16.14
N THR A 92 15.84 -0.39 -17.34
CA THR A 92 16.16 0.54 -18.44
C THR A 92 14.99 1.45 -18.78
N GLY A 93 13.82 1.17 -18.23
CA GLY A 93 12.61 1.94 -18.39
C GLY A 93 11.45 1.27 -17.65
N PHE A 94 10.24 1.76 -17.91
CA PHE A 94 9.02 1.27 -17.28
C PHE A 94 7.99 0.87 -18.32
N ALA A 95 7.35 -0.26 -18.11
CA ALA A 95 6.29 -0.78 -18.96
C ALA A 95 4.93 -0.66 -18.26
N PRO A 96 3.83 -0.44 -18.99
CA PRO A 96 2.48 -0.48 -18.44
C PRO A 96 2.21 -1.82 -17.76
N PHE A 97 1.65 -1.78 -16.56
CA PHE A 97 1.33 -2.98 -15.79
C PHE A 97 -0.17 -3.12 -15.50
N SER A 98 -0.82 -2.05 -15.08
CA SER A 98 -2.26 -2.07 -14.78
C SER A 98 -2.90 -0.69 -14.91
N LYS A 99 -4.23 -0.68 -15.05
CA LYS A 99 -5.07 0.50 -15.17
C LYS A 99 -6.48 0.12 -14.72
N ASP A 100 -7.12 0.93 -13.90
CA ASP A 100 -8.46 0.62 -13.40
C ASP A 100 -9.61 1.30 -14.18
N ASN A 101 -9.36 2.41 -14.86
CA ASN A 101 -10.37 3.20 -15.59
C ASN A 101 -11.60 3.58 -14.77
N SER A 102 -11.47 3.77 -13.45
CA SER A 102 -12.61 3.96 -12.53
C SER A 102 -13.56 5.05 -12.97
N ILE A 103 -13.06 6.25 -13.29
CA ILE A 103 -13.91 7.38 -13.67
C ILE A 103 -14.68 7.09 -14.99
N ARG A 104 -14.03 6.50 -15.96
CA ARG A 104 -14.66 6.13 -17.25
C ARG A 104 -15.76 5.09 -17.04
N LEU A 105 -15.51 4.11 -16.20
CA LEU A 105 -16.46 3.02 -15.91
C LEU A 105 -17.68 3.51 -15.13
N SER A 106 -17.62 4.65 -14.46
CA SER A 106 -18.76 5.25 -13.77
C SER A 106 -19.91 5.66 -14.72
N ALA A 107 -19.67 5.76 -16.02
CA ALA A 107 -20.73 5.97 -17.02
C ALA A 107 -21.70 4.79 -17.08
N GLY A 108 -21.23 3.54 -16.87
CA GLY A 108 -22.04 2.32 -16.91
C GLY A 108 -22.40 1.76 -15.55
N GLY A 109 -21.56 1.92 -14.55
CA GLY A 109 -21.74 1.47 -13.18
C GLY A 109 -21.43 2.59 -12.18
N ASP A 110 -21.66 2.34 -10.90
CA ASP A 110 -21.30 3.30 -9.87
C ASP A 110 -19.99 2.91 -9.20
N ILE A 111 -19.19 3.91 -8.81
CA ILE A 111 -17.90 3.75 -8.13
C ILE A 111 -17.81 4.67 -6.93
N TRP A 112 -17.00 4.28 -5.95
CA TRP A 112 -16.67 5.15 -4.83
C TRP A 112 -15.91 6.41 -5.29
N VAL A 113 -16.23 7.54 -4.69
CA VAL A 113 -15.41 8.75 -4.79
C VAL A 113 -14.15 8.52 -3.96
N THR A 114 -12.99 8.66 -4.57
CA THR A 114 -11.70 8.33 -3.94
C THR A 114 -10.64 9.38 -4.22
N ARG A 115 -9.63 9.41 -3.37
CA ARG A 115 -8.32 10.02 -3.62
C ARG A 115 -7.22 9.24 -2.89
N GLU A 116 -6.00 9.69 -3.10
CA GLU A 116 -4.78 9.12 -2.50
C GLU A 116 -4.70 7.58 -2.70
N PRO A 117 -4.75 7.12 -3.97
CA PRO A 117 -4.61 5.71 -4.25
C PRO A 117 -3.17 5.25 -4.05
N TYR A 118 -2.98 3.99 -3.77
CA TYR A 118 -1.68 3.34 -3.81
C TYR A 118 -1.79 1.85 -4.10
N VAL A 119 -0.66 1.20 -4.28
CA VAL A 119 -0.57 -0.22 -4.59
C VAL A 119 0.39 -0.89 -3.61
N SER A 120 0.03 -2.07 -3.17
CA SER A 120 0.90 -2.98 -2.43
C SER A 120 0.57 -4.43 -2.76
N CYS A 121 1.58 -5.29 -2.75
CA CYS A 121 1.44 -6.67 -3.19
C CYS A 121 1.70 -7.66 -2.05
N SER A 122 0.87 -8.70 -1.98
CA SER A 122 1.23 -9.95 -1.34
C SER A 122 2.01 -10.84 -2.34
N PRO A 123 2.60 -11.98 -1.92
CA PRO A 123 3.28 -12.87 -2.86
C PRO A 123 2.42 -13.33 -4.03
N ASP A 124 1.12 -13.46 -3.82
CA ASP A 124 0.19 -14.00 -4.81
C ASP A 124 -0.41 -12.93 -5.72
N LYS A 125 -0.73 -11.74 -5.16
CA LYS A 125 -1.49 -10.69 -5.85
C LYS A 125 -1.06 -9.30 -5.44
N CYS A 126 -1.23 -8.36 -6.37
CA CYS A 126 -1.19 -6.94 -6.06
C CYS A 126 -2.59 -6.40 -5.82
N TYR A 127 -2.68 -5.46 -4.91
CA TYR A 127 -3.92 -4.79 -4.54
C TYR A 127 -3.77 -3.28 -4.71
N GLN A 128 -4.85 -2.66 -5.14
CA GLN A 128 -4.96 -1.21 -5.11
C GLN A 128 -5.76 -0.78 -3.88
N PHE A 129 -5.34 0.32 -3.31
CA PHE A 129 -5.94 0.97 -2.16
C PHE A 129 -6.33 2.38 -2.54
N ALA A 130 -7.36 2.91 -1.91
CA ALA A 130 -7.67 4.33 -2.00
C ALA A 130 -8.49 4.77 -0.79
N LEU A 131 -8.48 6.07 -0.53
CA LEU A 131 -9.29 6.68 0.52
C LEU A 131 -10.62 7.15 -0.07
N GLY A 132 -11.70 6.43 0.23
CA GLY A 132 -13.05 6.76 -0.18
C GLY A 132 -13.61 7.96 0.58
N GLN A 133 -14.63 8.61 0.02
CA GLN A 133 -15.32 9.75 0.63
C GLN A 133 -16.66 9.35 1.29
N GLY A 134 -16.92 8.06 1.45
CA GLY A 134 -18.17 7.56 2.04
C GLY A 134 -19.38 7.67 1.11
N THR A 135 -19.16 7.95 -0.17
CA THR A 135 -20.20 8.04 -1.18
C THR A 135 -19.69 7.64 -2.55
N THR A 136 -20.61 7.46 -3.49
CA THR A 136 -20.31 7.08 -4.88
C THR A 136 -20.53 8.25 -5.83
N LEU A 137 -19.93 8.20 -7.02
CA LEU A 137 -19.98 9.30 -8.01
C LEU A 137 -21.39 9.65 -8.45
N LYS A 138 -22.26 8.66 -8.62
CA LYS A 138 -23.66 8.86 -9.06
C LYS A 138 -24.60 9.26 -7.93
N ASN A 139 -24.17 9.17 -6.69
CA ASN A 139 -24.97 9.56 -5.55
C ASN A 139 -24.97 11.10 -5.40
N LYS A 140 -26.13 11.69 -5.05
CA LYS A 140 -26.24 13.14 -4.78
C LYS A 140 -25.26 13.63 -3.71
N HIS A 141 -24.84 12.77 -2.80
CA HIS A 141 -23.85 13.08 -1.78
C HIS A 141 -22.42 13.17 -2.31
N SER A 142 -22.16 12.91 -3.60
CA SER A 142 -20.88 13.20 -4.23
C SER A 142 -20.62 14.70 -4.34
N ASN A 143 -21.67 15.50 -4.32
CA ASN A 143 -21.56 16.97 -4.27
C ASN A 143 -20.80 17.41 -3.01
N GLY A 144 -19.72 18.15 -3.20
CA GLY A 144 -18.90 18.66 -2.12
C GLY A 144 -17.85 17.68 -1.58
N THR A 145 -17.66 16.51 -2.18
CA THR A 145 -16.62 15.55 -1.79
C THR A 145 -15.24 15.96 -2.28
N THR A 146 -14.78 17.10 -1.82
CA THR A 146 -13.48 17.71 -2.19
C THR A 146 -12.56 17.87 -0.98
N HIS A 147 -13.00 17.50 0.20
CA HIS A 147 -12.24 17.68 1.46
C HIS A 147 -11.27 16.53 1.70
N ASP A 148 -10.07 16.87 2.17
CA ASP A 148 -9.02 15.89 2.46
C ASP A 148 -9.35 15.04 3.68
N ARG A 149 -9.95 15.65 4.70
CA ARG A 149 -10.24 14.98 5.98
C ARG A 149 -11.69 15.14 6.35
N THR A 150 -12.37 14.01 6.42
CA THR A 150 -13.76 13.92 6.91
C THR A 150 -13.91 12.64 7.72
N PRO A 151 -14.87 12.57 8.66
CA PRO A 151 -15.11 11.35 9.42
C PRO A 151 -15.70 10.19 8.57
N HIS A 152 -16.08 10.47 7.35
CA HIS A 152 -16.69 9.48 6.44
C HIS A 152 -15.69 8.80 5.52
N ARG A 153 -14.45 9.23 5.51
CA ARG A 153 -13.44 8.61 4.65
C ARG A 153 -13.07 7.22 5.14
N THR A 154 -12.90 6.31 4.20
CA THR A 154 -12.58 4.90 4.46
C THR A 154 -11.46 4.43 3.55
N LEU A 155 -10.59 3.59 4.09
CA LEU A 155 -9.61 2.86 3.29
C LEU A 155 -10.31 1.73 2.54
N LEU A 156 -10.27 1.79 1.23
CA LEU A 156 -10.79 0.79 0.31
C LEU A 156 -9.65 -0.07 -0.22
N MET A 157 -9.89 -1.34 -0.44
CA MET A 157 -8.94 -2.31 -0.95
C MET A 157 -9.61 -3.21 -1.99
N ASN A 158 -9.00 -3.35 -3.16
CA ASN A 158 -9.45 -4.27 -4.19
C ASN A 158 -8.25 -4.87 -4.94
N GLU A 159 -8.47 -5.94 -5.68
CA GLU A 159 -7.43 -6.46 -6.56
C GLU A 159 -7.00 -5.39 -7.57
N LEU A 160 -5.71 -5.35 -7.90
CA LEU A 160 -5.17 -4.36 -8.84
C LEU A 160 -5.86 -4.46 -10.20
N GLY A 161 -6.31 -3.32 -10.72
CA GLY A 161 -7.03 -3.22 -11.99
C GLY A 161 -8.54 -3.38 -11.88
N VAL A 162 -9.05 -3.75 -10.73
CA VAL A 162 -10.50 -3.81 -10.45
C VAL A 162 -10.95 -2.47 -9.84
N PRO A 163 -11.90 -1.75 -10.46
CA PRO A 163 -12.34 -0.46 -9.96
C PRO A 163 -13.02 -0.58 -8.60
N PHE A 164 -13.05 0.52 -7.86
CA PHE A 164 -13.70 0.59 -6.55
C PHE A 164 -15.23 0.69 -6.68
N HIS A 165 -15.84 -0.41 -7.11
CA HIS A 165 -17.30 -0.55 -7.20
C HIS A 165 -17.94 -0.73 -5.81
N LEU A 166 -19.27 -0.77 -5.74
CA LEU A 166 -20.01 -0.84 -4.47
C LEU A 166 -19.65 -2.05 -3.59
N GLY A 167 -19.24 -3.17 -4.20
CA GLY A 167 -18.82 -4.39 -3.50
C GLY A 167 -17.35 -4.37 -3.01
N THR A 168 -16.63 -3.27 -3.18
CA THR A 168 -15.23 -3.16 -2.74
C THR A 168 -15.11 -3.27 -1.24
N LYS A 169 -14.08 -4.01 -0.78
CA LYS A 169 -13.78 -4.17 0.64
C LYS A 169 -13.40 -2.84 1.28
N GLN A 170 -14.08 -2.51 2.37
CA GLN A 170 -13.71 -1.40 3.26
C GLN A 170 -12.88 -1.96 4.41
N VAL A 171 -11.66 -1.48 4.55
CA VAL A 171 -10.70 -1.98 5.55
C VAL A 171 -10.92 -1.30 6.90
N CYS A 172 -11.00 0.03 6.90
CA CYS A 172 -11.07 0.84 8.11
C CYS A 172 -11.56 2.25 7.77
N ILE A 173 -11.94 3.01 8.81
CA ILE A 173 -12.17 4.44 8.69
C ILE A 173 -10.82 5.14 8.70
N ALA A 174 -10.53 5.92 7.67
CA ALA A 174 -9.27 6.63 7.54
C ALA A 174 -9.36 7.75 6.50
N TRP A 175 -8.70 8.86 6.76
CA TRP A 175 -8.41 9.91 5.78
C TRP A 175 -6.91 10.03 5.47
N SER A 176 -6.08 9.21 6.11
CA SER A 176 -4.67 8.97 5.76
C SER A 176 -4.32 7.54 6.11
N SER A 177 -3.55 6.87 5.27
CA SER A 177 -3.27 5.45 5.45
C SER A 177 -1.94 4.99 4.86
N SER A 178 -1.55 3.79 5.27
CA SER A 178 -0.46 3.01 4.70
C SER A 178 -0.78 1.54 4.88
N SER A 179 -0.36 0.69 3.95
CA SER A 179 -0.60 -0.75 4.02
C SER A 179 0.58 -1.51 3.45
N CYS A 180 0.87 -2.68 3.99
CA CYS A 180 1.88 -3.59 3.47
C CYS A 180 1.67 -5.02 3.94
N TYR A 181 2.27 -5.97 3.26
CA TYR A 181 2.26 -7.39 3.58
C TYR A 181 3.64 -7.81 4.08
N ASP A 182 3.72 -8.38 5.28
CA ASP A 182 5.00 -8.71 5.92
C ASP A 182 5.56 -10.08 5.51
N GLY A 183 4.83 -10.84 4.72
CA GLY A 183 5.08 -12.24 4.38
C GLY A 183 4.07 -13.20 5.00
N LYS A 184 3.37 -12.79 6.06
CA LYS A 184 2.36 -13.60 6.76
C LYS A 184 0.97 -12.99 6.69
N ALA A 185 0.84 -11.69 6.92
CA ALA A 185 -0.45 -11.00 6.97
C ALA A 185 -0.36 -9.55 6.50
N TRP A 186 -1.51 -8.93 6.23
CA TRP A 186 -1.63 -7.52 5.92
C TRP A 186 -1.58 -6.67 7.18
N LEU A 187 -0.75 -5.62 7.11
CA LEU A 187 -0.71 -4.52 8.06
C LEU A 187 -1.37 -3.29 7.42
N HIS A 188 -2.27 -2.65 8.14
CA HIS A 188 -2.89 -1.39 7.74
C HIS A 188 -2.74 -0.36 8.86
N ILE A 189 -2.34 0.86 8.48
CA ILE A 189 -2.30 2.02 9.37
C ILE A 189 -3.41 2.95 8.93
N CYS A 190 -4.36 3.22 9.81
CA CYS A 190 -5.58 3.95 9.51
C CYS A 190 -5.67 5.18 10.41
N VAL A 191 -5.52 6.38 9.84
CA VAL A 191 -5.57 7.64 10.59
C VAL A 191 -6.91 8.31 10.37
N THR A 192 -7.58 8.61 11.47
CA THR A 192 -8.85 9.35 11.48
C THR A 192 -9.00 10.17 12.75
N GLY A 193 -9.97 11.05 12.79
CA GLY A 193 -10.24 11.95 13.90
C GLY A 193 -10.20 13.42 13.48
N ASP A 194 -10.30 14.32 14.43
CA ASP A 194 -10.11 15.75 14.17
C ASP A 194 -8.61 16.11 14.07
N ASP A 195 -8.31 17.28 13.55
CA ASP A 195 -6.94 17.72 13.27
C ASP A 195 -6.02 17.72 14.51
N LYS A 196 -6.58 17.91 15.72
CA LYS A 196 -5.82 17.94 16.96
C LYS A 196 -5.73 16.61 17.68
N ASN A 197 -6.70 15.74 17.47
CA ASN A 197 -6.86 14.50 18.22
C ASN A 197 -6.94 13.27 17.32
N ALA A 198 -6.35 13.32 16.13
CA ALA A 198 -6.30 12.18 15.25
C ALA A 198 -5.59 10.98 15.90
N THR A 199 -6.06 9.80 15.56
CA THR A 199 -5.51 8.54 16.04
C THR A 199 -5.20 7.66 14.85
N ALA A 200 -4.03 7.04 14.85
CA ALA A 200 -3.64 5.98 13.94
C ALA A 200 -3.96 4.63 14.56
N SER A 201 -4.90 3.91 13.99
CA SER A 201 -5.21 2.52 14.35
C SER A 201 -4.32 1.59 13.54
N ILE A 202 -3.74 0.59 14.21
CA ILE A 202 -2.88 -0.41 13.61
C ILE A 202 -3.66 -1.72 13.52
N ILE A 203 -3.96 -2.13 12.30
CA ILE A 203 -4.73 -3.33 12.00
C ILE A 203 -3.78 -4.36 11.39
N TYR A 204 -3.73 -5.52 12.00
CA TYR A 204 -2.92 -6.64 11.54
C TYR A 204 -3.77 -7.90 11.46
N ASP A 205 -3.69 -8.59 10.32
CA ASP A 205 -4.50 -9.78 10.03
C ASP A 205 -6.02 -9.55 10.28
N GLY A 206 -6.49 -8.37 9.89
CA GLY A 206 -7.90 -7.96 10.02
C GLY A 206 -8.33 -7.52 11.43
N MET A 207 -7.43 -7.49 12.41
CA MET A 207 -7.74 -7.12 13.79
C MET A 207 -7.02 -5.85 14.22
N LEU A 208 -7.70 -5.02 15.01
CA LEU A 208 -7.07 -3.89 15.69
C LEU A 208 -6.15 -4.43 16.79
N VAL A 209 -4.84 -4.17 16.64
CA VAL A 209 -3.81 -4.67 17.56
C VAL A 209 -3.23 -3.57 18.43
N ASP A 210 -3.04 -2.38 17.87
CA ASP A 210 -2.43 -1.25 18.57
C ASP A 210 -2.95 0.07 18.01
N SER A 211 -2.59 1.18 18.65
CA SER A 211 -2.92 2.51 18.18
C SER A 211 -1.95 3.55 18.73
N ILE A 212 -1.84 4.69 18.06
CA ILE A 212 -1.08 5.85 18.52
C ILE A 212 -1.86 7.14 18.24
N GLY A 213 -1.93 8.02 19.22
CA GLY A 213 -2.54 9.32 19.08
C GLY A 213 -1.56 10.37 18.57
N SER A 214 -2.11 11.49 18.11
CA SER A 214 -1.36 12.66 17.69
C SER A 214 -0.41 13.15 18.78
N TRP A 215 0.86 13.35 18.44
CA TRP A 215 1.89 13.81 19.39
C TRP A 215 2.16 15.32 19.34
N SER A 216 1.87 15.97 18.21
CA SER A 216 2.00 17.43 18.07
C SER A 216 0.66 18.15 17.91
N LYS A 217 -0.44 17.42 18.01
CA LYS A 217 -1.81 17.97 17.93
C LYS A 217 -2.09 18.78 16.66
N ASN A 218 -1.51 18.36 15.53
CA ASN A 218 -1.63 19.09 14.28
C ASN A 218 -1.56 18.16 13.06
N ILE A 219 -2.65 17.47 12.79
CA ILE A 219 -2.85 16.63 11.61
C ILE A 219 -1.84 15.49 11.55
N LEU A 220 -2.00 14.49 12.44
CA LEU A 220 -1.28 13.23 12.32
C LEU A 220 -1.62 12.59 10.96
N ARG A 221 -0.60 12.23 10.19
CA ARG A 221 -0.73 11.70 8.83
C ARG A 221 0.38 10.72 8.50
N THR A 222 0.18 9.91 7.48
CA THR A 222 1.15 8.88 7.09
C THR A 222 1.43 8.88 5.58
N GLN A 223 1.88 7.78 5.03
CA GLN A 223 2.56 7.74 3.74
C GLN A 223 1.66 7.91 2.51
N GLU A 224 0.41 7.51 2.56
CA GLU A 224 -0.45 7.41 1.36
C GLU A 224 0.18 6.49 0.29
N SER A 225 0.97 5.51 0.73
CA SER A 225 1.64 4.49 -0.08
C SER A 225 2.01 3.29 0.78
N GLU A 226 2.60 2.25 0.20
CA GLU A 226 2.94 1.07 0.97
C GLU A 226 3.98 1.33 2.05
N CYS A 227 3.80 0.71 3.21
CA CYS A 227 4.87 0.51 4.18
C CYS A 227 5.79 -0.61 3.72
N VAL A 228 6.93 -0.79 4.37
CA VAL A 228 7.91 -1.81 4.00
C VAL A 228 8.28 -2.63 5.22
N CYS A 229 8.34 -3.93 5.05
CA CYS A 229 8.69 -4.87 6.12
C CYS A 229 9.95 -5.66 5.74
N ILE A 230 10.90 -5.76 6.66
CA ILE A 230 12.06 -6.65 6.53
C ILE A 230 12.07 -7.60 7.75
N ASN A 231 12.10 -8.89 7.48
CA ASN A 231 12.11 -9.94 8.51
C ASN A 231 11.00 -9.77 9.57
N GLY A 232 9.81 -9.36 9.14
CA GLY A 232 8.64 -9.19 9.98
C GLY A 232 8.54 -7.87 10.75
N THR A 233 9.54 -7.01 10.67
CA THR A 233 9.47 -5.66 11.21
C THR A 233 9.15 -4.68 10.09
N CYS A 234 8.03 -3.98 10.22
CA CYS A 234 7.53 -3.00 9.26
C CYS A 234 7.85 -1.59 9.71
N THR A 235 8.19 -0.72 8.76
CA THR A 235 8.41 0.69 9.02
C THR A 235 7.29 1.53 8.43
N VAL A 236 6.79 2.47 9.19
CA VAL A 236 5.80 3.45 8.73
C VAL A 236 6.31 4.84 9.11
N VAL A 237 6.38 5.73 8.14
CA VAL A 237 6.75 7.12 8.37
C VAL A 237 5.48 7.93 8.62
N MET A 238 5.41 8.56 9.76
CA MET A 238 4.27 9.39 10.15
C MET A 238 4.72 10.81 10.49
N THR A 239 3.87 11.77 10.21
CA THR A 239 4.14 13.19 10.41
C THR A 239 3.01 13.83 11.21
N ASP A 240 3.35 14.66 12.15
CA ASP A 240 2.41 15.45 12.94
C ASP A 240 3.01 16.85 13.13
N GLY A 241 2.29 17.88 12.77
CA GLY A 241 2.81 19.23 12.82
C GLY A 241 2.43 20.05 11.60
N SER A 242 3.06 21.21 11.45
CA SER A 242 2.73 22.18 10.41
C SER A 242 2.65 21.55 9.01
N ALA A 243 1.64 21.97 8.25
CA ALA A 243 1.52 21.59 6.83
C ALA A 243 2.45 22.40 5.91
N SER A 244 3.06 23.48 6.38
CA SER A 244 3.91 24.37 5.60
C SER A 244 5.04 25.00 6.43
N GLY A 245 5.62 24.22 7.31
CA GLY A 245 6.72 24.60 8.19
C GLY A 245 7.37 23.39 8.80
N VAL A 246 8.12 23.56 9.86
CA VAL A 246 8.72 22.42 10.58
C VAL A 246 7.62 21.50 11.10
N ALA A 247 7.76 20.21 10.86
CA ALA A 247 6.85 19.19 11.34
C ALA A 247 7.61 18.10 12.09
N ASP A 248 6.96 17.46 13.06
CA ASP A 248 7.53 16.35 13.84
C ASP A 248 7.24 15.03 13.11
N THR A 249 8.23 14.58 12.35
CA THR A 249 8.16 13.31 11.63
C THR A 249 8.84 12.23 12.43
N ARG A 250 8.18 11.08 12.55
CA ARG A 250 8.66 9.90 13.27
C ARG A 250 8.52 8.65 12.41
N VAL A 251 9.42 7.72 12.62
CA VAL A 251 9.34 6.38 12.04
C VAL A 251 8.87 5.42 13.12
N LEU A 252 7.78 4.72 12.85
CA LEU A 252 7.25 3.65 13.67
C LEU A 252 7.80 2.32 13.17
N PHE A 253 8.30 1.50 14.09
CA PHE A 253 8.68 0.12 13.82
C PHE A 253 7.60 -0.78 14.42
N ILE A 254 7.00 -1.63 13.58
CA ILE A 254 5.81 -2.40 13.92
C ILE A 254 6.10 -3.86 13.62
N ARG A 255 5.80 -4.74 14.57
CA ARG A 255 5.90 -6.18 14.39
C ARG A 255 4.59 -6.84 14.77
N GLU A 256 3.99 -7.60 13.85
CA GLU A 256 2.70 -8.27 14.04
C GLU A 256 1.61 -7.33 14.60
N GLY A 257 1.58 -6.11 14.07
CA GLY A 257 0.62 -5.08 14.45
C GLY A 257 0.96 -4.29 15.72
N LYS A 258 2.01 -4.64 16.47
CA LYS A 258 2.44 -3.91 17.66
C LYS A 258 3.57 -2.95 17.37
N ILE A 259 3.47 -1.73 17.88
CA ILE A 259 4.56 -0.77 17.84
C ILE A 259 5.65 -1.23 18.80
N ILE A 260 6.82 -1.57 18.25
CA ILE A 260 7.97 -2.02 19.04
C ILE A 260 9.02 -0.93 19.26
N ASN A 261 9.02 0.10 18.42
CA ASN A 261 9.91 1.26 18.57
C ASN A 261 9.35 2.47 17.81
N ILE A 262 9.74 3.64 18.25
CA ILE A 262 9.44 4.92 17.59
C ILE A 262 10.73 5.76 17.61
N ARG A 263 11.12 6.26 16.45
CA ARG A 263 12.31 7.11 16.30
C ARG A 263 11.91 8.45 15.66
N PRO A 264 12.31 9.56 16.25
CA PRO A 264 12.16 10.86 15.59
C PRO A 264 13.09 10.95 14.39
N LEU A 265 12.70 11.74 13.41
CA LEU A 265 13.55 12.04 12.28
C LEU A 265 14.81 12.79 12.76
N SER A 266 15.97 12.39 12.21
CA SER A 266 17.24 13.08 12.39
C SER A 266 17.84 13.41 11.03
N GLY A 267 18.86 14.26 11.00
CA GLY A 267 19.50 14.68 9.76
C GLY A 267 19.06 16.07 9.28
N SER A 268 19.21 16.35 8.00
CA SER A 268 19.05 17.71 7.48
C SER A 268 17.67 18.04 6.90
N ALA A 269 16.83 17.05 6.67
CA ALA A 269 15.48 17.31 6.13
C ALA A 269 14.62 18.09 7.13
N GLN A 270 13.97 19.14 6.65
CA GLN A 270 13.25 20.10 7.49
C GLN A 270 11.74 19.87 7.52
N HIS A 271 11.16 19.42 6.41
CA HIS A 271 9.77 19.04 6.31
C HIS A 271 9.69 17.74 5.54
N VAL A 272 9.08 16.72 6.12
CA VAL A 272 9.01 15.38 5.55
C VAL A 272 7.63 14.81 5.79
N GLU A 273 6.92 14.53 4.71
CA GLU A 273 5.62 13.87 4.74
C GLU A 273 5.37 13.01 3.50
N GLU A 274 4.34 12.20 3.55
CA GLU A 274 3.88 11.39 2.43
C GLU A 274 5.01 10.62 1.75
N CYS A 275 5.81 9.92 2.54
CA CYS A 275 6.97 9.18 2.07
C CYS A 275 6.58 8.01 1.16
N SER A 276 7.38 7.80 0.12
CA SER A 276 7.35 6.62 -0.73
C SER A 276 8.57 5.78 -0.41
N CYS A 277 8.35 4.62 0.23
CA CYS A 277 9.41 3.79 0.78
C CYS A 277 9.64 2.54 -0.05
N TYR A 278 10.87 2.07 -0.08
CA TYR A 278 11.26 0.85 -0.76
C TYR A 278 12.34 0.10 0.04
N PRO A 279 12.36 -1.23 -0.03
CA PRO A 279 13.40 -2.00 0.61
C PRO A 279 14.71 -1.87 -0.17
N ARG A 280 15.77 -1.57 0.53
CA ARG A 280 17.15 -1.57 0.03
C ARG A 280 18.02 -2.34 1.01
N TYR A 281 17.74 -3.63 1.10
CA TYR A 281 18.32 -4.53 2.10
C TYR A 281 19.81 -4.26 2.37
N PRO A 282 20.26 -4.12 3.62
CA PRO A 282 19.51 -4.31 4.89
C PRO A 282 18.73 -3.08 5.38
N GLU A 283 18.68 -2.01 4.63
CA GLU A 283 18.00 -0.76 4.93
C GLU A 283 16.61 -0.67 4.27
N ILE A 284 15.82 0.27 4.77
CA ILE A 284 14.66 0.79 4.07
C ILE A 284 14.94 2.25 3.75
N ARG A 285 14.67 2.66 2.51
CA ARG A 285 14.83 4.03 2.04
C ARG A 285 13.50 4.62 1.65
N CYS A 286 13.31 5.89 1.94
CA CYS A 286 12.10 6.61 1.59
C CYS A 286 12.46 7.91 0.89
N VAL A 287 11.69 8.25 -0.16
CA VAL A 287 11.74 9.54 -0.83
C VAL A 287 10.39 10.21 -0.59
N CYS A 288 10.42 11.43 -0.07
CA CYS A 288 9.27 12.05 0.54
C CYS A 288 8.89 13.39 -0.10
N ARG A 289 7.92 14.07 0.50
CA ARG A 289 7.42 15.40 0.10
C ARG A 289 7.88 16.44 1.09
N ASP A 290 8.50 17.51 0.60
CA ASP A 290 8.65 18.75 1.33
C ASP A 290 7.46 19.65 1.00
N ASN A 291 6.58 19.87 1.96
CA ASN A 291 5.41 20.71 1.76
C ASN A 291 5.63 22.16 2.24
N TRP A 292 6.88 22.53 2.42
CA TRP A 292 7.24 23.83 2.95
C TRP A 292 7.94 24.70 1.90
N LYS A 293 9.16 24.33 1.47
CA LYS A 293 9.97 25.20 0.63
C LYS A 293 10.80 24.55 -0.46
N GLY A 294 11.43 23.40 -0.20
CA GLY A 294 12.30 22.75 -1.16
C GLY A 294 11.55 21.98 -2.23
N SER A 295 12.06 21.98 -3.46
CA SER A 295 11.50 21.17 -4.56
C SER A 295 12.27 19.88 -4.81
N ASN A 296 13.48 19.74 -4.26
CA ASN A 296 14.14 18.45 -4.15
C ASN A 296 13.46 17.62 -3.04
N ARG A 297 13.35 16.34 -3.28
CA ARG A 297 12.65 15.46 -2.34
C ARG A 297 13.55 15.08 -1.17
N PRO A 298 13.03 15.16 0.06
CA PRO A 298 13.70 14.58 1.21
C PRO A 298 13.89 13.07 1.06
N ILE A 299 15.01 12.57 1.60
CA ILE A 299 15.31 11.14 1.71
C ILE A 299 15.39 10.76 3.18
N ILE A 300 14.89 9.58 3.51
CA ILE A 300 15.11 8.92 4.80
C ILE A 300 15.84 7.61 4.57
N TYR A 301 16.88 7.38 5.33
CA TYR A 301 17.60 6.12 5.44
C TYR A 301 17.24 5.48 6.79
N ILE A 302 16.68 4.29 6.76
CA ILE A 302 16.25 3.56 7.96
C ILE A 302 17.09 2.30 8.08
N ASN A 303 17.93 2.24 9.13
CA ASN A 303 18.70 1.04 9.45
C ASN A 303 17.83 0.08 10.27
N MET A 304 17.58 -1.11 9.73
CA MET A 304 16.71 -2.10 10.37
C MET A 304 17.40 -2.89 11.48
N ALA A 305 18.73 -2.79 11.62
CA ALA A 305 19.47 -3.50 12.66
C ALA A 305 19.44 -2.77 14.02
N ASP A 306 19.55 -1.44 14.01
CA ASP A 306 19.63 -0.61 15.22
C ASP A 306 18.52 0.46 15.31
N TYR A 307 17.65 0.53 14.29
CA TYR A 307 16.56 1.53 14.17
C TYR A 307 17.06 2.97 14.09
N SER A 308 18.31 3.19 13.69
CA SER A 308 18.80 4.52 13.42
C SER A 308 18.21 5.08 12.13
N ILE A 309 18.01 6.40 12.13
CA ILE A 309 17.39 7.11 11.02
C ILE A 309 18.26 8.31 10.68
N GLU A 310 18.49 8.50 9.38
CA GLU A 310 19.14 9.69 8.86
C GLU A 310 18.34 10.26 7.70
N SER A 311 18.30 11.58 7.58
CA SER A 311 17.63 12.27 6.49
C SER A 311 18.56 13.23 5.76
N SER A 312 18.28 13.39 4.50
CA SER A 312 18.93 14.34 3.60
C SER A 312 17.97 14.66 2.44
N TYR A 313 18.49 15.05 1.30
CA TYR A 313 17.71 15.35 0.10
C TYR A 313 18.28 14.62 -1.10
N VAL A 314 17.45 14.36 -2.12
CA VAL A 314 17.93 13.90 -3.43
C VAL A 314 18.86 14.97 -3.99
N CYS A 315 20.07 14.55 -4.35
CA CYS A 315 21.12 15.46 -4.84
C CYS A 315 20.83 16.05 -6.22
N SER A 316 20.16 15.30 -7.08
CA SER A 316 19.90 15.67 -8.47
C SER A 316 19.50 17.15 -8.64
N GLY A 317 20.09 17.81 -9.61
CA GLY A 317 19.68 19.13 -10.04
C GLY A 317 18.31 19.15 -10.75
N LEU A 318 17.86 17.98 -11.22
CA LEU A 318 16.49 17.77 -11.68
C LEU A 318 15.63 17.42 -10.48
N VAL A 319 14.81 18.34 -10.04
CA VAL A 319 13.98 18.17 -8.84
C VAL A 319 12.64 17.52 -9.17
N GLY A 320 12.06 16.84 -8.18
CA GLY A 320 10.89 15.97 -8.38
C GLY A 320 9.55 16.54 -7.92
N ASP A 321 9.54 17.63 -7.19
CA ASP A 321 8.32 18.15 -6.58
C ASP A 321 7.50 19.04 -7.55
N THR A 322 6.27 19.30 -7.18
CA THR A 322 5.36 20.21 -7.88
C THR A 322 4.56 21.00 -6.84
N PRO A 323 4.60 22.35 -6.85
CA PRO A 323 5.31 23.20 -7.79
C PRO A 323 6.85 23.14 -7.63
N ARG A 324 7.54 23.57 -8.63
CA ARG A 324 9.00 23.74 -8.66
C ARG A 324 9.36 24.90 -9.60
N ASN A 325 10.57 25.41 -9.46
CA ASN A 325 11.14 26.32 -10.43
C ASN A 325 11.77 25.54 -11.59
N ASP A 326 12.24 26.24 -12.61
CA ASP A 326 12.94 25.62 -13.74
C ASP A 326 14.21 24.87 -13.28
N ASP A 327 14.61 23.86 -14.02
CA ASP A 327 15.80 23.02 -13.73
C ASP A 327 17.14 23.76 -13.82
N SER A 328 17.11 25.07 -14.07
CA SER A 328 18.29 25.95 -13.98
C SER A 328 18.82 26.12 -12.56
N SER A 329 17.98 25.93 -11.54
CA SER A 329 18.38 25.96 -10.15
C SER A 329 19.32 24.83 -9.82
N SER A 330 20.26 25.07 -8.94
CA SER A 330 21.26 24.10 -8.55
C SER A 330 21.43 24.04 -7.03
N SER A 331 21.60 22.83 -6.51
CA SER A 331 22.02 22.61 -5.13
C SER A 331 23.55 22.69 -5.05
N SER A 332 24.07 23.18 -3.93
CA SER A 332 25.50 23.11 -3.60
C SER A 332 25.87 21.79 -2.91
N ASN A 333 24.91 21.14 -2.30
CA ASN A 333 25.08 19.88 -1.59
C ASN A 333 23.73 19.14 -1.45
N CYS A 334 23.77 17.89 -0.93
CA CYS A 334 22.60 17.04 -0.74
C CYS A 334 21.96 17.19 0.66
N ARG A 335 22.35 18.20 1.43
CA ARG A 335 21.85 18.40 2.79
C ARG A 335 20.86 19.56 2.89
N ASP A 336 20.78 20.38 1.87
CA ASP A 336 19.94 21.58 1.89
C ASP A 336 18.75 21.45 0.93
N PRO A 337 17.64 22.10 1.24
CA PRO A 337 16.54 22.29 0.28
C PRO A 337 17.08 23.00 -0.99
N ASN A 338 16.65 22.50 -2.13
CA ASN A 338 17.03 23.04 -3.43
C ASN A 338 15.80 23.47 -4.21
N ASN A 339 15.99 24.40 -5.16
CA ASN A 339 14.92 24.88 -6.02
C ASN A 339 13.73 25.38 -5.19
N GLU A 340 14.04 26.33 -4.29
CA GLU A 340 13.04 26.83 -3.34
C GLU A 340 11.83 27.47 -4.02
N ARG A 341 10.67 27.19 -3.45
CA ARG A 341 9.37 27.72 -3.84
C ARG A 341 8.49 27.85 -2.59
N GLY A 342 7.31 28.37 -2.70
CA GLY A 342 6.33 28.28 -1.62
C GLY A 342 5.63 26.94 -1.57
N ALA A 343 4.91 26.66 -0.50
CA ALA A 343 3.99 25.53 -0.43
C ALA A 343 2.90 25.61 -1.54
N PRO A 344 2.25 24.51 -1.90
CA PRO A 344 2.40 23.13 -1.41
C PRO A 344 3.42 22.32 -2.25
N GLY A 345 3.51 21.02 -1.96
CA GLY A 345 4.18 20.00 -2.75
C GLY A 345 3.19 18.98 -3.33
N VAL A 346 3.71 17.85 -3.78
CA VAL A 346 2.96 16.67 -4.22
C VAL A 346 3.69 15.41 -3.79
N LYS A 347 2.95 14.38 -3.39
CA LYS A 347 3.55 13.06 -3.17
C LYS A 347 4.13 12.53 -4.48
N GLY A 348 5.36 12.05 -4.42
CA GLY A 348 6.07 11.45 -5.53
C GLY A 348 7.07 10.40 -5.05
N TRP A 349 7.84 9.88 -5.98
CA TRP A 349 8.78 8.79 -5.74
C TRP A 349 10.09 9.02 -6.49
N ALA A 350 11.12 8.39 -5.96
CA ALA A 350 12.39 8.13 -6.61
C ALA A 350 13.04 6.91 -5.96
N PHE A 351 14.01 6.32 -6.59
CA PHE A 351 14.86 5.30 -5.98
C PHE A 351 16.27 5.34 -6.56
N ASP A 352 17.22 4.90 -5.79
CA ASP A 352 18.61 4.82 -6.22
C ASP A 352 18.86 3.60 -7.11
N ASP A 353 19.75 3.79 -8.06
CA ASP A 353 20.31 2.73 -8.89
C ASP A 353 21.85 2.92 -8.94
N GLY A 354 22.51 2.42 -7.90
CA GLY A 354 23.89 2.78 -7.63
C GLY A 354 24.02 4.26 -7.29
N ASN A 355 24.83 5.02 -8.05
CA ASN A 355 24.96 6.47 -7.88
C ASN A 355 23.87 7.27 -8.64
N ASP A 356 23.14 6.62 -9.52
CA ASP A 356 22.07 7.22 -10.30
C ASP A 356 20.76 7.23 -9.53
N VAL A 357 19.83 8.05 -9.98
CA VAL A 357 18.46 8.08 -9.45
C VAL A 357 17.46 7.91 -10.59
N TRP A 358 16.49 7.02 -10.38
CA TRP A 358 15.26 6.98 -11.13
C TRP A 358 14.21 7.82 -10.42
N MET A 359 13.51 8.66 -11.16
CA MET A 359 12.46 9.49 -10.58
C MET A 359 11.30 9.69 -11.57
N GLY A 360 10.11 9.90 -11.00
CA GLY A 360 8.95 10.36 -11.70
C GLY A 360 8.52 11.73 -11.18
N ARG A 361 7.97 12.57 -12.05
CA ARG A 361 7.45 13.89 -11.71
C ARG A 361 6.39 14.36 -12.69
N THR A 362 5.62 15.37 -12.31
CA THR A 362 4.73 16.04 -13.24
C THR A 362 5.55 16.71 -14.35
N ILE A 363 5.00 16.77 -15.57
CA ILE A 363 5.67 17.47 -16.67
C ILE A 363 5.60 18.99 -16.44
N LYS A 364 4.42 19.51 -16.05
CA LYS A 364 4.31 20.92 -15.68
C LYS A 364 4.93 21.18 -14.32
N ASN A 365 5.63 22.27 -14.20
CA ASN A 365 6.32 22.66 -12.97
C ASN A 365 5.43 23.37 -11.94
N GLY A 366 4.27 23.86 -12.33
CA GLY A 366 3.36 24.63 -11.49
C GLY A 366 2.02 23.97 -11.21
N SER A 367 1.73 22.82 -11.80
CA SER A 367 0.46 22.11 -11.64
C SER A 367 0.62 20.61 -11.73
N ARG A 368 -0.32 19.88 -11.14
CA ARG A 368 -0.38 18.42 -11.22
C ARG A 368 -0.90 17.97 -12.59
N SER A 369 -0.10 18.22 -13.63
CA SER A 369 -0.43 17.97 -15.03
C SER A 369 0.70 17.25 -15.72
N GLY A 370 0.37 16.21 -16.47
CA GLY A 370 1.33 15.33 -17.09
C GLY A 370 2.10 14.49 -16.07
N TYR A 371 2.84 13.54 -16.58
CA TYR A 371 3.77 12.75 -15.80
C TYR A 371 4.88 12.19 -16.67
N GLU A 372 6.11 12.25 -16.19
CA GLU A 372 7.30 11.75 -16.87
C GLU A 372 8.18 10.97 -15.90
N THR A 373 8.95 10.03 -16.45
CA THR A 373 9.98 9.29 -15.72
C THR A 373 11.30 9.38 -16.44
N PHE A 374 12.39 9.40 -15.71
CA PHE A 374 13.74 9.40 -16.25
C PHE A 374 14.77 8.98 -15.20
N ARG A 375 15.96 8.66 -15.68
CA ARG A 375 17.13 8.37 -14.86
C ARG A 375 18.10 9.55 -14.94
N VAL A 376 18.62 9.97 -13.79
CA VAL A 376 19.63 11.03 -13.68
C VAL A 376 20.96 10.41 -13.31
N ILE A 377 21.96 10.54 -14.18
CA ILE A 377 23.31 10.03 -13.94
C ILE A 377 23.91 10.75 -12.75
N ASN A 378 24.42 9.97 -11.79
CA ASN A 378 24.95 10.45 -10.52
C ASN A 378 23.96 11.29 -9.68
N GLY A 379 22.67 11.25 -10.00
CA GLY A 379 21.65 12.07 -9.35
C GLY A 379 21.39 11.73 -7.88
N TRP A 380 21.82 10.56 -7.44
CA TRP A 380 21.69 10.17 -6.04
C TRP A 380 22.81 10.74 -5.14
N THR A 381 23.99 10.92 -5.69
CA THR A 381 25.21 11.24 -4.90
C THR A 381 25.88 12.55 -5.26
N MET A 382 25.60 13.10 -6.43
CA MET A 382 26.25 14.30 -6.94
C MET A 382 25.27 15.47 -7.03
N ALA A 383 25.55 16.53 -6.29
CA ALA A 383 24.81 17.78 -6.41
C ALA A 383 24.94 18.36 -7.84
N ASN A 384 23.89 18.98 -8.30
CA ASN A 384 23.80 19.62 -9.63
C ASN A 384 23.83 18.67 -10.83
N SER A 385 23.77 17.34 -10.64
CA SER A 385 23.68 16.41 -11.75
C SER A 385 22.37 16.64 -12.53
N LYS A 386 22.47 16.77 -13.86
CA LYS A 386 21.33 17.06 -14.76
C LYS A 386 21.30 16.16 -15.99
N SER A 387 22.14 15.15 -16.04
CA SER A 387 22.13 14.17 -17.14
C SER A 387 20.90 13.29 -17.06
N GLN A 388 19.90 13.64 -17.83
CA GLN A 388 18.63 12.93 -17.94
C GLN A 388 18.70 11.88 -19.04
N ILE A 389 18.44 10.61 -18.74
CA ILE A 389 18.39 9.53 -19.70
C ILE A 389 17.11 8.71 -19.59
N ASN A 390 16.80 7.96 -20.65
CA ASN A 390 15.66 7.04 -20.73
C ASN A 390 14.33 7.68 -20.32
N ARG A 391 14.14 8.95 -20.72
CA ARG A 391 12.90 9.67 -20.44
C ARG A 391 11.71 9.03 -21.14
N GLN A 392 10.63 8.87 -20.40
CA GLN A 392 9.33 8.44 -20.90
C GLN A 392 8.26 9.45 -20.49
N VAL A 393 7.38 9.77 -21.40
CA VAL A 393 6.11 10.43 -21.09
C VAL A 393 5.12 9.34 -20.71
N ILE A 394 4.51 9.48 -19.53
CA ILE A 394 3.49 8.57 -19.01
C ILE A 394 2.09 9.18 -19.15
N VAL A 395 1.98 10.48 -18.93
CA VAL A 395 0.77 11.28 -19.11
C VAL A 395 1.17 12.59 -19.78
N ASP A 396 0.50 12.94 -20.86
CA ASP A 396 0.76 14.21 -21.54
C ASP A 396 0.55 15.42 -20.63
N SER A 397 1.29 16.49 -20.90
CA SER A 397 1.28 17.71 -20.10
C SER A 397 -0.09 18.40 -20.02
N ASP A 398 -0.98 18.14 -20.94
CA ASP A 398 -2.34 18.72 -20.96
C ASP A 398 -3.35 17.87 -20.15
N ASP A 399 -2.97 16.69 -19.71
CA ASP A 399 -3.82 15.81 -18.93
C ASP A 399 -3.49 15.91 -17.43
N TRP A 400 -4.50 15.77 -16.59
CA TRP A 400 -4.37 15.82 -15.13
C TRP A 400 -3.69 14.56 -14.60
N SER A 401 -2.82 14.75 -13.64
CA SER A 401 -2.18 13.71 -12.84
C SER A 401 -2.40 14.00 -11.35
N GLY A 402 -1.54 13.54 -10.49
CA GLY A 402 -1.69 13.77 -9.05
C GLY A 402 -0.56 13.15 -8.26
N TYR A 403 -0.91 12.49 -7.17
CA TYR A 403 0.02 11.72 -6.37
C TYR A 403 0.64 10.58 -7.17
N SER A 404 1.87 10.27 -6.85
CA SER A 404 2.53 9.05 -7.31
C SER A 404 3.32 8.44 -6.16
N GLY A 405 3.59 7.16 -6.25
CA GLY A 405 4.35 6.45 -5.24
C GLY A 405 4.92 5.16 -5.78
N ILE A 406 5.87 4.61 -5.04
CA ILE A 406 6.58 3.39 -5.38
C ILE A 406 5.97 2.21 -4.64
N PHE A 407 6.04 1.05 -5.25
CA PHE A 407 5.94 -0.24 -4.57
C PHE A 407 6.96 -1.21 -5.17
N SER A 408 7.35 -2.18 -4.39
CA SER A 408 8.37 -3.16 -4.80
C SER A 408 7.76 -4.54 -4.92
N VAL A 409 8.22 -5.30 -5.90
CA VAL A 409 7.77 -6.66 -6.15
C VAL A 409 8.97 -7.59 -6.13
N GLU A 410 8.91 -8.62 -5.28
CA GLU A 410 9.95 -9.62 -5.24
C GLU A 410 9.77 -10.61 -6.40
N GLY A 411 10.65 -10.53 -7.39
CA GLY A 411 10.75 -11.50 -8.46
C GLY A 411 11.49 -12.77 -8.02
N LYS A 412 11.61 -13.73 -8.95
CA LYS A 412 12.33 -14.97 -8.69
C LYS A 412 13.81 -14.72 -8.38
N GLU A 413 14.45 -13.80 -9.08
CA GLU A 413 15.90 -13.53 -8.99
C GLU A 413 16.25 -12.15 -8.49
N CYS A 414 15.35 -11.19 -8.60
CA CYS A 414 15.61 -9.79 -8.28
C CYS A 414 14.36 -9.06 -7.78
N ILE A 415 14.59 -7.92 -7.14
CA ILE A 415 13.54 -7.01 -6.69
C ILE A 415 13.22 -6.01 -7.80
N ASN A 416 11.98 -5.98 -8.27
CA ASN A 416 11.54 -5.00 -9.23
C ASN A 416 10.93 -3.77 -8.52
N ARG A 417 10.99 -2.62 -9.19
CA ARG A 417 10.38 -1.37 -8.75
C ARG A 417 9.24 -1.02 -9.67
N CYS A 418 8.11 -0.70 -9.07
CA CYS A 418 6.91 -0.25 -9.77
C CYS A 418 6.46 1.08 -9.19
N PHE A 419 5.69 1.83 -9.96
CA PHE A 419 5.05 3.05 -9.48
C PHE A 419 3.61 3.14 -9.96
N TYR A 420 2.81 3.87 -9.24
CA TYR A 420 1.47 4.26 -9.63
C TYR A 420 1.39 5.77 -9.82
N VAL A 421 0.44 6.21 -10.60
CA VAL A 421 0.08 7.62 -10.75
C VAL A 421 -1.42 7.77 -10.53
N GLU A 422 -1.78 8.67 -9.64
CA GLU A 422 -3.15 9.11 -9.42
C GLU A 422 -3.57 10.04 -10.56
N LEU A 423 -4.62 9.68 -11.27
CA LEU A 423 -5.19 10.51 -12.33
C LEU A 423 -6.40 11.26 -11.75
N ILE A 424 -6.16 12.43 -11.17
CA ILE A 424 -7.19 13.23 -10.51
C ILE A 424 -8.13 13.80 -11.57
N ARG A 425 -9.43 13.72 -11.29
CA ARG A 425 -10.47 14.35 -12.08
C ARG A 425 -11.41 15.14 -11.17
N GLY A 426 -12.10 16.11 -11.74
CA GLY A 426 -13.00 16.97 -10.98
C GLY A 426 -12.32 18.22 -10.43
N ARG A 427 -12.84 18.72 -9.34
CA ARG A 427 -12.37 19.97 -8.73
C ARG A 427 -10.97 19.85 -8.14
N PRO A 428 -10.20 20.96 -8.15
CA PRO A 428 -10.57 22.31 -8.62
C PRO A 428 -10.42 22.51 -10.12
N GLN A 429 -9.73 21.62 -10.84
CA GLN A 429 -9.33 21.81 -12.24
C GLN A 429 -10.50 21.69 -13.23
N GLU A 430 -11.50 20.89 -12.90
CA GLU A 430 -12.70 20.66 -13.70
C GLU A 430 -13.94 21.07 -12.88
N PRO A 431 -14.24 22.37 -12.82
CA PRO A 431 -15.25 22.91 -11.91
C PRO A 431 -16.71 22.63 -12.31
N ARG A 432 -16.94 21.95 -13.43
CA ARG A 432 -18.28 21.57 -13.88
C ARG A 432 -18.91 20.48 -13.02
N VAL A 433 -18.08 19.70 -12.33
CA VAL A 433 -18.53 18.73 -11.33
C VAL A 433 -18.23 19.23 -9.92
N TRP A 434 -18.95 18.73 -8.92
CA TRP A 434 -18.82 19.17 -7.53
C TRP A 434 -18.06 18.18 -6.64
N TRP A 435 -17.37 17.26 -7.26
CA TRP A 435 -16.56 16.22 -6.59
C TRP A 435 -15.11 16.27 -7.09
N THR A 436 -14.24 15.61 -6.34
CA THR A 436 -12.89 15.25 -6.76
C THR A 436 -12.72 13.76 -6.60
N SER A 437 -12.30 13.08 -7.64
CA SER A 437 -12.03 11.64 -7.63
C SER A 437 -10.87 11.30 -8.55
N ASN A 438 -10.53 10.03 -8.69
CA ASN A 438 -9.39 9.60 -9.48
C ASN A 438 -9.59 8.24 -10.14
N SER A 439 -8.81 8.00 -11.18
CA SER A 439 -8.39 6.70 -11.67
C SER A 439 -6.92 6.47 -11.30
N ILE A 440 -6.39 5.28 -11.56
CA ILE A 440 -4.99 4.91 -11.31
C ILE A 440 -4.38 4.25 -12.55
N ILE A 441 -3.12 4.53 -12.81
CA ILE A 441 -2.26 3.79 -13.73
C ILE A 441 -1.03 3.27 -12.99
N VAL A 442 -0.53 2.14 -13.42
CA VAL A 442 0.59 1.44 -12.79
C VAL A 442 1.59 0.99 -13.84
N PHE A 443 2.87 1.24 -13.57
CA PHE A 443 4.00 0.87 -14.41
C PHE A 443 5.01 0.09 -13.59
N CYS A 444 5.69 -0.87 -14.21
CA CYS A 444 6.76 -1.62 -13.57
C CYS A 444 8.05 -1.54 -14.37
N GLY A 445 9.17 -1.61 -13.68
CA GLY A 445 10.49 -1.60 -14.30
C GLY A 445 10.67 -2.76 -15.27
N THR A 446 11.39 -2.51 -16.35
CA THR A 446 11.75 -3.50 -17.35
C THR A 446 13.19 -3.31 -17.84
N SER A 447 13.86 -4.38 -18.17
CA SER A 447 15.14 -4.37 -18.89
C SER A 447 14.96 -4.55 -20.40
N GLY A 448 13.73 -4.80 -20.85
CA GLY A 448 13.39 -4.93 -22.25
C GLY A 448 13.10 -3.61 -22.96
N THR A 449 12.46 -3.73 -24.11
CA THR A 449 11.99 -2.55 -24.85
C THR A 449 10.79 -1.93 -24.14
N TYR A 450 10.79 -0.63 -24.00
CA TYR A 450 9.69 0.15 -23.45
C TYR A 450 9.31 1.29 -24.41
N GLY A 451 8.03 1.67 -24.38
CA GLY A 451 7.52 2.80 -25.17
C GLY A 451 7.33 4.05 -24.33
N THR A 452 7.26 5.16 -25.02
CA THR A 452 6.66 6.39 -24.50
C THR A 452 5.27 6.56 -25.09
N GLY A 453 4.35 7.17 -24.35
CA GLY A 453 2.97 7.33 -24.80
C GLY A 453 2.22 8.28 -23.89
N SER A 454 0.92 8.16 -23.85
CA SER A 454 0.10 8.87 -22.89
C SER A 454 -1.05 8.00 -22.43
N TRP A 455 -1.18 7.86 -21.13
CA TRP A 455 -2.20 7.05 -20.46
C TRP A 455 -3.04 7.91 -19.51
N PRO A 456 -3.75 8.96 -20.00
CA PRO A 456 -4.60 9.79 -19.17
C PRO A 456 -5.83 9.00 -18.71
N ASP A 457 -6.60 9.59 -17.79
CA ASP A 457 -7.92 9.06 -17.44
C ASP A 457 -8.81 8.91 -18.67
N GLY A 458 -8.89 9.93 -19.49
CA GLY A 458 -9.62 9.95 -20.77
C GLY A 458 -11.15 9.89 -20.63
N ALA A 459 -11.68 9.95 -19.40
CA ALA A 459 -13.13 10.00 -19.21
C ALA A 459 -13.70 11.37 -19.57
N ASN A 460 -14.87 11.39 -20.18
CA ASN A 460 -15.59 12.63 -20.45
C ASN A 460 -16.51 12.96 -19.25
N ILE A 461 -15.98 13.68 -18.28
CA ILE A 461 -16.71 14.05 -17.08
C ILE A 461 -17.82 15.08 -17.29
N ASN A 462 -17.92 15.72 -18.49
CA ASN A 462 -18.96 16.69 -18.79
C ASN A 462 -20.36 16.03 -18.84
N PHE A 463 -20.41 14.71 -19.02
CA PHE A 463 -21.66 13.94 -19.07
C PHE A 463 -21.93 13.14 -17.79
N MET A 464 -21.12 13.32 -16.76
CA MET A 464 -21.34 12.62 -15.51
C MET A 464 -22.42 13.32 -14.68
N PRO A 465 -23.30 12.59 -14.01
CA PRO A 465 -24.31 13.18 -13.13
C PRO A 465 -23.63 13.90 -11.96
N ILE A 466 -24.27 15.00 -11.58
CA ILE A 466 -23.90 15.81 -10.40
C ILE A 466 -24.67 15.28 -9.20
#